data_808724ddb5dc50881a68a993d50e554e
#
_entry.id   808724ddb5dc50881a68a993d50e554e
#
_cell.length_a   1.000
_cell.length_b   1.000
_cell.length_c   1.000
_cell.angle_alpha   90.00
_cell.angle_beta   90.00
_cell.angle_gamma   90.00
#
_symmetry.space_group_name_H-M   'P 1'
#
loop_
_entity.id
_entity.type
_entity.pdbx_description
1 polymer ?
#
loop_
_entity_poly.entity_id
_entity_poly.type
_entity_poly.pdbx_seq_one_letter_code
_entity_poly.pdbx_strand_id
1 'polypeptide(L)'
;DWREAELQRVEHATQGAIALYARGRDYHKVLRARLQDLADRIQEKIGSFGFRVFVDSGPVMEVELAQKSGLGWRGKHTLLLNREAGSMFFLGEIYVDVPFPIDPPTTSHCGACSACLDICPTQAITGPYQLDARRCISYLTIEHQGSIPVELRTMMGNRVYGCDDCQLVCPWNKFAQISQLPDFLPRHGLDQISLLELWSWSEDDFLKRHEGSPIRRIGYQAWQRNLAVGMGNALRSAKTSASDKASIQGALKTKLETVSPLVKEHIDWALSENI
;
A
#
# COMPACT_ATOMS: atom_id res chain seq x y z
N ASP A 1 -7.68 7.91 -17.60
CA ASP A 1 -6.66 6.93 -17.14
C ASP A 1 -6.84 6.74 -15.62
N TRP A 2 -6.97 5.50 -15.17
CA TRP A 2 -7.16 5.18 -13.75
C TRP A 2 -6.03 5.70 -12.86
N ARG A 3 -4.80 5.77 -13.36
CA ARG A 3 -3.63 6.29 -12.64
C ARG A 3 -3.75 7.80 -12.38
N GLU A 4 -4.27 8.53 -13.35
CA GLU A 4 -4.51 9.97 -13.20
C GLU A 4 -5.56 10.25 -12.12
N ALA A 5 -6.63 9.48 -12.07
CA ALA A 5 -7.63 9.55 -11.02
C ALA A 5 -7.03 9.25 -9.62
N GLU A 6 -6.13 8.27 -9.53
CA GLU A 6 -5.44 7.97 -8.28
C GLU A 6 -4.45 9.06 -7.87
N LEU A 7 -3.70 9.65 -8.81
CA LEU A 7 -2.83 10.79 -8.53
C LEU A 7 -3.62 12.00 -8.04
N GLN A 8 -4.78 12.30 -8.66
CA GLN A 8 -5.69 13.36 -8.21
C GLN A 8 -6.19 13.11 -6.78
N ARG A 9 -6.51 11.87 -6.42
CA ARG A 9 -6.92 11.51 -5.06
C ARG A 9 -5.82 11.77 -4.05
N VAL A 10 -4.59 11.41 -4.35
CA VAL A 10 -3.44 11.67 -3.49
C VAL A 10 -3.21 13.17 -3.28
N GLU A 11 -3.61 13.99 -4.24
CA GLU A 11 -3.58 15.46 -4.11
C GLU A 11 -4.78 16.06 -3.36
N HIS A 12 -5.83 15.29 -3.13
CA HIS A 12 -7.04 15.77 -2.48
C HIS A 12 -6.87 15.80 -0.96
N ALA A 13 -6.55 16.95 -0.40
CA ALA A 13 -6.07 17.13 0.96
C ALA A 13 -6.96 16.52 2.07
N THR A 14 -8.29 16.44 1.86
CA THR A 14 -9.27 15.97 2.88
C THR A 14 -9.72 14.54 2.67
N GLN A 15 -9.27 13.85 1.61
CA GLN A 15 -9.52 12.42 1.39
C GLN A 15 -8.39 11.58 1.96
N GLY A 16 -8.72 10.38 2.48
CA GLY A 16 -7.72 9.40 2.90
C GLY A 16 -7.19 8.60 1.71
N ALA A 17 -5.89 8.71 1.43
CA ALA A 17 -5.26 7.87 0.40
C ALA A 17 -4.89 6.50 1.00
N ILE A 18 -5.50 5.46 0.44
CA ILE A 18 -5.26 4.06 0.78
C ILE A 18 -4.74 3.36 -0.47
N ALA A 19 -3.66 2.61 -0.34
CA ALA A 19 -3.06 1.89 -1.45
C ALA A 19 -4.08 0.95 -2.14
N LEU A 20 -4.02 0.89 -3.47
CA LEU A 20 -4.97 0.16 -4.31
C LEU A 20 -5.18 -1.28 -3.86
N TYR A 21 -4.07 -1.97 -3.55
CA TYR A 21 -4.09 -3.38 -3.16
C TYR A 21 -4.87 -3.66 -1.88
N ALA A 22 -5.02 -2.67 -1.00
CA ALA A 22 -5.60 -2.84 0.33
C ALA A 22 -7.09 -2.50 0.41
N ARG A 23 -7.68 -1.95 -0.64
CA ARG A 23 -9.09 -1.51 -0.64
C ARG A 23 -10.08 -2.64 -0.69
N GLY A 24 -9.68 -3.79 -1.21
CA GLY A 24 -10.50 -4.99 -1.34
C GLY A 24 -10.32 -6.00 -0.20
N ARG A 25 -10.54 -7.25 -0.55
CA ARG A 25 -10.32 -8.40 0.32
C ARG A 25 -8.83 -8.67 0.49
N ASP A 26 -8.47 -9.31 1.59
CA ASP A 26 -7.10 -9.70 1.91
C ASP A 26 -6.53 -10.64 0.83
N TYR A 27 -5.60 -10.10 0.04
CA TYR A 27 -4.99 -10.81 -1.08
C TYR A 27 -4.20 -12.05 -0.64
N HIS A 28 -3.65 -12.09 0.56
CA HIS A 28 -2.96 -13.28 1.07
C HIS A 28 -3.89 -14.50 1.08
N LYS A 29 -5.15 -14.31 1.50
CA LYS A 29 -6.14 -15.39 1.54
C LYS A 29 -6.63 -15.77 0.15
N VAL A 30 -6.90 -14.76 -0.68
CA VAL A 30 -7.39 -14.96 -2.05
C VAL A 30 -6.35 -15.71 -2.88
N LEU A 31 -5.10 -15.25 -2.87
CA LEU A 31 -4.04 -15.86 -3.66
C LEU A 31 -3.66 -17.25 -3.13
N ARG A 32 -3.56 -17.43 -1.81
CA ARG A 32 -3.26 -18.74 -1.23
C ARG A 32 -4.28 -19.79 -1.67
N ALA A 33 -5.58 -19.48 -1.65
CA ALA A 33 -6.61 -20.39 -2.12
C ALA A 33 -6.44 -20.71 -3.61
N ARG A 34 -6.21 -19.70 -4.44
CA ARG A 34 -6.02 -19.88 -5.89
C ARG A 34 -4.75 -20.66 -6.26
N LEU A 35 -3.66 -20.45 -5.51
CA LEU A 35 -2.42 -21.23 -5.70
C LEU A 35 -2.61 -22.68 -5.28
N GLN A 36 -3.36 -22.95 -4.22
CA GLN A 36 -3.75 -24.29 -3.83
C GLN A 36 -4.56 -24.98 -4.94
N ASP A 37 -5.63 -24.33 -5.42
CA ASP A 37 -6.44 -24.85 -6.52
C ASP A 37 -5.60 -25.12 -7.78
N LEU A 38 -4.62 -24.25 -8.08
CA LEU A 38 -3.72 -24.43 -9.21
C LEU A 38 -2.82 -25.65 -9.01
N ALA A 39 -2.25 -25.83 -7.83
CA ALA A 39 -1.41 -26.99 -7.51
C ALA A 39 -2.21 -28.30 -7.62
N ASP A 40 -3.44 -28.32 -7.11
CA ASP A 40 -4.33 -29.49 -7.20
C ASP A 40 -4.64 -29.84 -8.67
N ARG A 41 -4.94 -28.85 -9.49
CA ARG A 41 -5.17 -29.03 -10.95
C ARG A 41 -3.91 -29.49 -11.69
N ILE A 42 -2.71 -29.11 -11.24
CA ILE A 42 -1.46 -29.62 -11.80
C ILE A 42 -1.32 -31.10 -11.43
N GLN A 43 -1.57 -31.49 -10.17
CA GLN A 43 -1.54 -32.89 -9.74
C GLN A 43 -2.51 -33.77 -10.53
N GLU A 44 -3.71 -33.29 -10.85
CA GLU A 44 -4.66 -34.01 -11.71
C GLU A 44 -4.08 -34.33 -13.11
N LYS A 45 -3.20 -33.46 -13.62
CA LYS A 45 -2.63 -33.62 -14.97
C LYS A 45 -1.34 -34.43 -15.03
N ILE A 46 -0.47 -34.26 -14.05
CA ILE A 46 0.88 -34.88 -14.11
C ILE A 46 1.12 -35.95 -13.04
N GLY A 47 0.15 -36.21 -12.18
CA GLY A 47 0.26 -37.12 -11.05
C GLY A 47 0.65 -36.41 -9.75
N SER A 48 0.63 -37.14 -8.64
CA SER A 48 0.93 -36.64 -7.30
C SER A 48 2.38 -36.17 -7.17
N PHE A 49 2.58 -34.99 -6.54
CA PHE A 49 3.89 -34.45 -6.16
C PHE A 49 3.77 -33.65 -4.85
N GLY A 50 4.88 -33.46 -4.14
CA GLY A 50 4.93 -32.61 -2.97
C GLY A 50 4.94 -31.14 -3.37
N PHE A 51 4.12 -30.31 -2.70
CA PHE A 51 4.14 -28.87 -2.95
C PHE A 51 3.85 -28.03 -1.70
N ARG A 52 4.21 -26.76 -1.78
CA ARG A 52 3.89 -25.74 -0.77
C ARG A 52 3.67 -24.39 -1.43
N VAL A 53 2.57 -23.72 -1.07
CA VAL A 53 2.23 -22.40 -1.59
C VAL A 53 2.68 -21.29 -0.63
N PHE A 54 3.20 -20.20 -1.18
CA PHE A 54 3.58 -19.01 -0.46
C PHE A 54 2.96 -17.77 -1.12
N VAL A 55 2.73 -16.75 -0.30
CA VAL A 55 2.27 -15.43 -0.72
C VAL A 55 2.81 -14.44 0.29
N ASP A 56 3.58 -13.44 -0.15
CA ASP A 56 4.08 -12.28 0.58
C ASP A 56 4.64 -12.58 1.99
N SER A 57 3.79 -12.97 2.94
CA SER A 57 4.18 -13.23 4.34
C SER A 57 5.04 -14.48 4.56
N GLY A 58 5.38 -15.22 3.50
CA GLY A 58 6.30 -16.34 3.57
C GLY A 58 7.77 -15.88 3.60
N PRO A 59 8.71 -16.73 4.08
CA PRO A 59 10.14 -16.42 4.04
C PRO A 59 10.71 -16.63 2.65
N VAL A 60 10.18 -15.92 1.65
CA VAL A 60 10.47 -16.08 0.22
C VAL A 60 10.90 -14.73 -0.36
N MET A 61 11.96 -14.73 -1.14
CA MET A 61 12.41 -13.55 -1.89
C MET A 61 11.66 -13.47 -3.23
N GLU A 62 10.36 -13.13 -3.17
CA GLU A 62 9.43 -13.20 -4.30
C GLU A 62 9.92 -12.46 -5.54
N VAL A 63 10.35 -11.20 -5.41
CA VAL A 63 10.82 -10.38 -6.55
C VAL A 63 12.06 -11.00 -7.21
N GLU A 64 12.99 -11.54 -6.43
CA GLU A 64 14.21 -12.17 -6.96
C GLU A 64 13.91 -13.49 -7.67
N LEU A 65 13.00 -14.29 -7.12
CA LEU A 65 12.56 -15.53 -7.76
C LEU A 65 11.78 -15.26 -9.05
N ALA A 66 10.85 -14.31 -9.00
CA ALA A 66 10.06 -13.91 -10.16
C ALA A 66 10.95 -13.36 -11.29
N GLN A 67 12.00 -12.60 -10.95
CA GLN A 67 12.97 -12.13 -11.96
C GLN A 67 13.77 -13.31 -12.55
N LYS A 68 14.21 -14.27 -11.73
CA LYS A 68 14.94 -15.45 -12.21
C LYS A 68 14.08 -16.37 -13.07
N SER A 69 12.78 -16.45 -12.78
CA SER A 69 11.83 -17.25 -13.56
C SER A 69 11.32 -16.54 -14.84
N GLY A 70 11.86 -15.39 -15.20
CA GLY A 70 11.49 -14.71 -16.43
C GLY A 70 10.15 -13.97 -16.40
N LEU A 71 9.46 -13.93 -15.25
CA LEU A 71 8.18 -13.20 -15.12
C LEU A 71 8.32 -11.69 -15.36
N GLY A 72 9.50 -11.13 -15.12
CA GLY A 72 9.75 -9.72 -15.28
C GLY A 72 11.14 -9.31 -14.81
N TRP A 73 11.34 -8.04 -14.57
CA TRP A 73 12.60 -7.50 -14.03
C TRP A 73 12.34 -6.66 -12.78
N ARG A 74 13.29 -6.61 -11.89
CA ARG A 74 13.25 -5.69 -10.76
C ARG A 74 13.34 -4.26 -11.27
N GLY A 75 12.33 -3.44 -10.97
CA GLY A 75 12.30 -2.03 -11.30
C GLY A 75 13.20 -1.19 -10.40
N LYS A 76 13.52 0.05 -10.80
CA LYS A 76 14.29 0.98 -9.95
C LYS A 76 13.60 1.30 -8.61
N HIS A 77 12.27 1.13 -8.54
CA HIS A 77 11.45 1.23 -7.31
C HIS A 77 11.45 -0.06 -6.48
N THR A 78 12.26 -1.04 -6.81
CA THR A 78 12.46 -2.34 -6.15
C THR A 78 11.35 -3.38 -6.32
N LEU A 79 10.22 -3.03 -6.92
CA LEU A 79 9.14 -3.98 -7.24
C LEU A 79 9.37 -4.66 -8.58
N LEU A 80 8.72 -5.81 -8.79
CA LEU A 80 8.75 -6.51 -10.08
C LEU A 80 7.96 -5.73 -11.13
N LEU A 81 8.52 -5.60 -12.32
CA LEU A 81 7.89 -5.05 -13.52
C LEU A 81 7.73 -6.12 -14.59
N ASN A 82 6.60 -6.13 -15.23
CA ASN A 82 6.28 -7.00 -16.37
C ASN A 82 5.85 -6.13 -17.57
N ARG A 83 6.16 -6.59 -18.79
CA ARG A 83 5.85 -5.83 -20.02
C ARG A 83 4.36 -5.67 -20.28
N GLU A 84 3.56 -6.65 -19.85
CA GLU A 84 2.12 -6.72 -20.17
C GLU A 84 1.23 -6.20 -19.05
N ALA A 85 1.75 -6.20 -17.80
CA ALA A 85 0.98 -5.91 -16.59
C ALA A 85 1.55 -4.77 -15.72
N GLY A 86 2.69 -4.17 -16.10
CA GLY A 86 3.35 -3.17 -15.26
C GLY A 86 3.87 -3.78 -13.97
N SER A 87 3.56 -3.16 -12.82
CA SER A 87 3.91 -3.65 -11.47
C SER A 87 2.69 -3.74 -10.53
N MET A 88 1.48 -3.52 -11.04
CA MET A 88 0.25 -3.54 -10.24
C MET A 88 -0.37 -4.95 -10.21
N PHE A 89 0.39 -5.92 -9.72
CA PHE A 89 -0.05 -7.30 -9.55
C PHE A 89 0.58 -7.90 -8.28
N PHE A 90 0.02 -8.99 -7.83
CA PHE A 90 0.55 -9.76 -6.70
C PHE A 90 1.45 -10.89 -7.19
N LEU A 91 2.40 -11.27 -6.36
CA LEU A 91 3.23 -12.46 -6.55
C LEU A 91 2.72 -13.60 -5.65
N GLY A 92 3.03 -14.82 -6.06
CA GLY A 92 2.81 -16.00 -5.26
C GLY A 92 3.55 -17.19 -5.87
N GLU A 93 3.99 -18.10 -5.04
CA GLU A 93 4.85 -19.22 -5.43
C GLU A 93 4.23 -20.56 -5.06
N ILE A 94 4.46 -21.54 -5.92
CA ILE A 94 4.24 -22.96 -5.66
C ILE A 94 5.61 -23.64 -5.69
N TYR A 95 6.13 -24.00 -4.53
CA TYR A 95 7.32 -24.82 -4.44
C TYR A 95 6.93 -26.28 -4.67
N VAL A 96 7.68 -26.98 -5.49
CA VAL A 96 7.39 -28.34 -5.92
C VAL A 96 8.63 -29.21 -5.83
N ASP A 97 8.47 -30.52 -5.65
CA ASP A 97 9.54 -31.51 -5.63
C ASP A 97 9.70 -32.26 -6.97
N VAL A 98 9.07 -31.75 -8.02
CA VAL A 98 9.20 -32.28 -9.40
C VAL A 98 9.91 -31.26 -10.28
N PRO A 99 10.69 -31.71 -11.29
CA PRO A 99 11.38 -30.81 -12.20
C PRO A 99 10.40 -30.14 -13.17
N PHE A 100 10.52 -28.83 -13.32
CA PHE A 100 9.87 -28.06 -14.39
C PHE A 100 10.92 -27.48 -15.34
N PRO A 101 10.57 -27.23 -16.61
CA PRO A 101 11.42 -26.46 -17.51
C PRO A 101 11.73 -25.08 -16.90
N ILE A 102 12.98 -24.64 -17.05
CA ILE A 102 13.41 -23.33 -16.56
C ILE A 102 13.19 -22.30 -17.67
N ASP A 103 12.43 -21.24 -17.35
CA ASP A 103 12.23 -20.11 -18.27
C ASP A 103 13.49 -19.23 -18.36
N PRO A 104 13.74 -18.62 -19.53
CA PRO A 104 14.85 -17.69 -19.69
C PRO A 104 14.63 -16.41 -18.88
N PRO A 105 15.69 -15.79 -18.32
CA PRO A 105 15.57 -14.54 -17.58
C PRO A 105 15.15 -13.38 -18.49
N THR A 106 14.39 -12.45 -17.92
CA THR A 106 13.97 -11.20 -18.59
C THR A 106 15.01 -10.09 -18.38
N THR A 107 15.25 -9.28 -19.42
CA THR A 107 16.15 -8.12 -19.34
C THR A 107 15.46 -6.90 -18.71
N SER A 108 16.22 -6.02 -18.06
CA SER A 108 15.70 -4.77 -17.47
C SER A 108 15.37 -3.74 -18.55
N HIS A 109 14.24 -3.04 -18.38
CA HIS A 109 13.76 -2.02 -19.31
C HIS A 109 13.50 -0.65 -18.64
N CYS A 110 14.06 -0.38 -17.46
CA CYS A 110 13.95 0.94 -16.81
C CYS A 110 14.76 2.03 -17.53
N GLY A 111 15.83 1.66 -18.24
CA GLY A 111 16.66 2.60 -19.00
C GLY A 111 17.10 3.83 -18.18
N ALA A 112 17.02 5.02 -18.79
CA ALA A 112 17.35 6.30 -18.15
C ALA A 112 16.23 6.89 -17.27
N CYS A 113 15.03 6.28 -17.22
CA CYS A 113 13.88 6.80 -16.47
C CYS A 113 14.18 6.91 -14.97
N SER A 114 13.80 8.04 -14.35
CA SER A 114 13.93 8.32 -12.90
C SER A 114 12.59 8.63 -12.22
N ALA A 115 11.45 8.53 -12.92
CA ALA A 115 10.15 8.98 -12.43
C ALA A 115 9.79 8.49 -11.02
N CYS A 116 10.07 7.22 -10.70
CA CYS A 116 9.78 6.67 -9.38
C CYS A 116 10.70 7.21 -8.27
N LEU A 117 11.91 7.64 -8.59
CA LEU A 117 12.81 8.28 -7.65
C LEU A 117 12.34 9.72 -7.37
N ASP A 118 11.99 10.45 -8.43
CA ASP A 118 11.63 11.87 -8.38
C ASP A 118 10.31 12.10 -7.64
N ILE A 119 9.32 11.20 -7.81
CA ILE A 119 8.00 11.33 -7.19
C ILE A 119 8.00 10.96 -5.71
N CYS A 120 8.96 10.18 -5.21
CA CYS A 120 8.93 9.66 -3.84
C CYS A 120 8.94 10.79 -2.81
N PRO A 121 7.84 11.06 -2.07
CA PRO A 121 7.74 12.26 -1.24
C PRO A 121 8.78 12.30 -0.12
N THR A 122 9.14 11.15 0.42
CA THR A 122 10.11 10.99 1.52
C THR A 122 11.51 10.64 1.03
N GLN A 123 11.72 10.58 -0.30
CA GLN A 123 12.99 10.17 -0.91
C GLN A 123 13.48 8.82 -0.38
N ALA A 124 12.55 7.89 -0.14
CA ALA A 124 12.86 6.55 0.32
C ALA A 124 13.62 5.73 -0.74
N ILE A 125 13.40 5.99 -2.04
CA ILE A 125 14.16 5.40 -3.13
C ILE A 125 15.44 6.24 -3.29
N THR A 126 16.51 5.79 -2.63
CA THR A 126 17.78 6.53 -2.51
C THR A 126 18.64 6.47 -3.76
N GLY A 127 18.30 5.58 -4.68
CA GLY A 127 18.97 5.39 -5.97
C GLY A 127 18.30 4.26 -6.73
N PRO A 128 18.68 4.04 -8.00
CA PRO A 128 18.18 2.92 -8.78
C PRO A 128 18.35 1.59 -8.04
N TYR A 129 17.25 0.87 -7.82
CA TYR A 129 17.21 -0.44 -7.15
C TYR A 129 17.56 -0.41 -5.64
N GLN A 130 17.58 0.79 -5.02
CA GLN A 130 17.92 0.98 -3.62
C GLN A 130 16.77 1.68 -2.88
N LEU A 131 16.36 1.10 -1.76
CA LEU A 131 15.28 1.62 -0.93
C LEU A 131 15.72 1.67 0.54
N ASP A 132 15.60 2.85 1.17
CA ASP A 132 15.57 2.95 2.63
C ASP A 132 14.12 2.77 3.10
N ALA A 133 13.80 1.55 3.52
CA ALA A 133 12.45 1.20 3.98
C ALA A 133 11.98 2.07 5.15
N ARG A 134 12.88 2.54 6.03
CA ARG A 134 12.56 3.38 7.20
C ARG A 134 11.94 4.73 6.81
N ARG A 135 12.15 5.17 5.59
CA ARG A 135 11.58 6.39 5.00
C ARG A 135 10.34 6.11 4.14
N CYS A 136 10.12 4.86 3.73
CA CYS A 136 9.01 4.51 2.85
C CYS A 136 7.66 4.69 3.55
N ILE A 137 6.75 5.46 2.95
CA ILE A 137 5.41 5.70 3.51
C ILE A 137 4.64 4.39 3.70
N SER A 138 4.80 3.43 2.79
CA SER A 138 4.20 2.11 2.95
C SER A 138 4.68 1.43 4.23
N TYR A 139 5.99 1.42 4.50
CA TYR A 139 6.53 0.90 5.75
C TYR A 139 6.05 1.67 6.98
N LEU A 140 6.07 3.02 6.92
CA LEU A 140 5.68 3.87 8.04
C LEU A 140 4.22 3.68 8.44
N THR A 141 3.34 3.45 7.47
CA THR A 141 1.89 3.31 7.71
C THR A 141 1.47 1.89 8.05
N ILE A 142 2.27 0.88 7.72
CA ILE A 142 1.90 -0.54 7.82
C ILE A 142 2.75 -1.28 8.85
N GLU A 143 4.07 -1.20 8.76
CA GLU A 143 4.98 -2.03 9.56
C GLU A 143 5.53 -1.31 10.79
N HIS A 144 5.70 0.00 10.70
CA HIS A 144 6.23 0.80 11.81
C HIS A 144 5.22 0.92 12.95
N GLN A 145 5.58 0.47 14.15
CA GLN A 145 4.69 0.42 15.32
C GLN A 145 4.78 1.65 16.22
N GLY A 146 5.87 2.42 16.12
CA GLY A 146 6.16 3.56 17.00
C GLY A 146 5.65 4.90 16.45
N SER A 147 6.19 5.95 17.04
CA SER A 147 6.00 7.33 16.59
C SER A 147 6.62 7.52 15.20
N ILE A 148 5.85 8.08 14.26
CA ILE A 148 6.36 8.45 12.95
C ILE A 148 7.33 9.63 13.12
N PRO A 149 8.55 9.58 12.57
CA PRO A 149 9.50 10.69 12.66
C PRO A 149 8.89 12.01 12.19
N VAL A 150 9.05 13.07 12.99
CA VAL A 150 8.40 14.38 12.75
C VAL A 150 8.73 14.92 11.36
N GLU A 151 9.98 14.79 10.93
CA GLU A 151 10.47 15.25 9.64
C GLU A 151 9.83 14.54 8.44
N LEU A 152 9.22 13.37 8.64
CA LEU A 152 8.55 12.63 7.57
C LEU A 152 7.04 12.88 7.51
N ARG A 153 6.42 13.37 8.60
CA ARG A 153 4.96 13.49 8.71
C ARG A 153 4.36 14.38 7.63
N THR A 154 4.95 15.56 7.38
CA THR A 154 4.47 16.47 6.35
C THR A 154 4.59 15.86 4.95
N MET A 155 5.66 15.12 4.70
CA MET A 155 5.92 14.48 3.40
C MET A 155 4.94 13.34 3.10
N MET A 156 4.30 12.76 4.11
CA MET A 156 3.32 11.68 3.92
C MET A 156 2.02 12.16 3.26
N GLY A 157 1.71 13.45 3.35
CA GLY A 157 0.46 13.98 2.81
C GLY A 157 -0.77 13.32 3.45
N ASN A 158 -1.70 12.90 2.63
CA ASN A 158 -2.96 12.25 3.03
C ASN A 158 -2.90 10.70 3.01
N ARG A 159 -1.72 10.10 2.87
CA ARG A 159 -1.53 8.65 2.79
C ARG A 159 -1.67 8.02 4.16
N VAL A 160 -2.77 7.27 4.37
CA VAL A 160 -3.12 6.68 5.66
C VAL A 160 -2.81 5.19 5.74
N TYR A 161 -2.71 4.51 4.59
CA TYR A 161 -2.32 3.10 4.51
C TYR A 161 -1.64 2.79 3.18
N GLY A 162 -0.37 2.43 3.19
CA GLY A 162 0.42 2.17 1.99
C GLY A 162 0.72 3.44 1.19
N CYS A 163 1.37 3.25 0.05
CA CYS A 163 1.74 4.32 -0.87
C CYS A 163 2.01 3.73 -2.25
N ASP A 164 1.32 4.21 -3.26
CA ASP A 164 1.44 3.72 -4.63
C ASP A 164 2.18 4.70 -5.55
N ASP A 165 2.70 5.83 -5.04
CA ASP A 165 3.24 6.94 -5.85
C ASP A 165 4.26 6.48 -6.89
N CYS A 166 5.24 5.67 -6.47
CA CYS A 166 6.29 5.19 -7.36
C CYS A 166 5.76 4.26 -8.46
N GLN A 167 4.63 3.58 -8.22
CA GLN A 167 3.96 2.74 -9.20
C GLN A 167 3.05 3.57 -10.12
N LEU A 168 2.31 4.55 -9.57
CA LEU A 168 1.39 5.39 -10.34
C LEU A 168 2.09 6.16 -11.46
N VAL A 169 3.31 6.67 -11.21
CA VAL A 169 4.09 7.40 -12.22
C VAL A 169 4.91 6.50 -13.13
N CYS A 170 5.00 5.20 -12.84
CA CYS A 170 5.80 4.30 -13.65
C CYS A 170 5.21 4.16 -15.07
N PRO A 171 5.99 4.47 -16.14
CA PRO A 171 5.48 4.37 -17.50
C PRO A 171 4.99 2.98 -17.89
N TRP A 172 5.53 1.93 -17.27
CA TRP A 172 5.12 0.55 -17.52
C TRP A 172 3.72 0.24 -16.98
N ASN A 173 3.23 0.97 -15.98
CA ASN A 173 1.90 0.79 -15.44
C ASN A 173 0.76 1.31 -16.34
N LYS A 174 1.09 1.91 -17.51
CA LYS A 174 0.10 2.11 -18.58
C LYS A 174 -0.49 0.80 -19.11
N PHE A 175 0.21 -0.31 -18.93
CA PHE A 175 -0.24 -1.64 -19.33
C PHE A 175 -0.97 -2.40 -18.22
N ALA A 176 -0.94 -1.90 -16.99
CA ALA A 176 -1.66 -2.50 -15.88
C ALA A 176 -3.18 -2.45 -16.13
N GLN A 177 -3.85 -3.55 -15.85
CA GLN A 177 -5.28 -3.69 -16.04
C GLN A 177 -6.00 -3.75 -14.70
N ILE A 178 -7.19 -3.17 -14.64
CA ILE A 178 -8.06 -3.28 -13.47
C ILE A 178 -8.54 -4.73 -13.34
N SER A 179 -8.35 -5.31 -12.17
CA SER A 179 -8.80 -6.66 -11.87
C SER A 179 -10.32 -6.78 -11.99
N GLN A 180 -10.77 -7.85 -12.65
CA GLN A 180 -12.19 -8.20 -12.76
C GLN A 180 -12.66 -9.10 -11.60
N LEU A 181 -11.77 -9.42 -10.66
CA LEU A 181 -12.12 -10.25 -9.50
C LEU A 181 -12.90 -9.42 -8.47
N PRO A 182 -14.12 -9.87 -8.09
CA PRO A 182 -14.92 -9.16 -7.08
C PRO A 182 -14.20 -9.00 -5.74
N ASP A 183 -13.29 -9.91 -5.41
CA ASP A 183 -12.47 -9.84 -4.19
C ASP A 183 -11.63 -8.56 -4.09
N PHE A 184 -11.25 -7.96 -5.22
CA PHE A 184 -10.38 -6.76 -5.24
C PHE A 184 -11.15 -5.46 -5.50
N LEU A 185 -12.49 -5.52 -5.59
CA LEU A 185 -13.29 -4.30 -5.66
C LEU A 185 -13.19 -3.51 -4.35
N PRO A 186 -13.17 -2.16 -4.40
CA PRO A 186 -13.14 -1.32 -3.21
C PRO A 186 -14.32 -1.61 -2.28
N ARG A 187 -14.04 -1.77 -0.98
CA ARG A 187 -15.02 -2.00 0.07
C ARG A 187 -15.20 -0.72 0.88
N HIS A 188 -16.41 -0.51 1.40
CA HIS A 188 -16.73 0.59 2.32
C HIS A 188 -16.33 1.99 1.82
N GLY A 189 -16.29 2.20 0.50
CA GLY A 189 -15.90 3.48 -0.09
C GLY A 189 -14.44 3.86 0.10
N LEU A 190 -13.55 2.90 0.42
CA LEU A 190 -12.11 3.14 0.67
C LEU A 190 -11.37 3.79 -0.52
N ASP A 191 -12.01 3.87 -1.66
CA ASP A 191 -11.52 4.56 -2.85
C ASP A 191 -11.87 6.05 -2.90
N GLN A 192 -12.80 6.56 -2.05
CA GLN A 192 -13.23 7.96 -2.07
C GLN A 192 -13.53 8.54 -0.68
N ILE A 193 -13.16 7.84 0.38
CA ILE A 193 -13.54 8.17 1.75
C ILE A 193 -12.75 9.38 2.28
N SER A 194 -13.43 10.26 3.04
CA SER A 194 -12.80 11.40 3.68
C SER A 194 -12.01 11.01 4.93
N LEU A 195 -10.98 11.82 5.26
CA LEU A 195 -10.23 11.65 6.51
C LEU A 195 -11.15 11.77 7.74
N LEU A 196 -12.13 12.68 7.71
CA LEU A 196 -13.10 12.85 8.81
C LEU A 196 -13.97 11.62 9.00
N GLU A 197 -14.45 11.02 7.92
CA GLU A 197 -15.24 9.78 8.01
C GLU A 197 -14.41 8.64 8.57
N LEU A 198 -13.18 8.42 8.07
CA LEU A 198 -12.27 7.41 8.61
C LEU A 198 -11.94 7.66 10.09
N TRP A 199 -11.77 8.92 10.49
CA TRP A 199 -11.51 9.32 11.86
C TRP A 199 -12.69 9.09 12.80
N SER A 200 -13.93 9.19 12.28
CA SER A 200 -15.15 8.98 13.07
C SER A 200 -15.36 7.52 13.49
N TRP A 201 -14.72 6.57 12.83
CA TRP A 201 -14.89 5.16 13.17
C TRP A 201 -14.37 4.87 14.58
N SER A 202 -15.18 4.10 15.32
CA SER A 202 -14.77 3.46 16.58
C SER A 202 -13.83 2.28 16.30
N GLU A 203 -13.24 1.71 17.34
CA GLU A 203 -12.45 0.49 17.21
C GLU A 203 -13.30 -0.68 16.68
N ASP A 204 -14.55 -0.81 17.14
CA ASP A 204 -15.49 -1.82 16.66
C ASP A 204 -15.83 -1.62 15.19
N ASP A 205 -16.04 -0.38 14.74
CA ASP A 205 -16.25 -0.07 13.33
C ASP A 205 -15.02 -0.43 12.48
N PHE A 206 -13.83 -0.09 12.95
CA PHE A 206 -12.59 -0.44 12.30
C PHE A 206 -12.44 -1.97 12.15
N LEU A 207 -12.64 -2.71 13.22
CA LEU A 207 -12.51 -4.16 13.23
C LEU A 207 -13.54 -4.84 12.31
N LYS A 208 -14.78 -4.35 12.33
CA LYS A 208 -15.87 -4.86 11.49
C LYS A 208 -15.70 -4.54 10.02
N ARG A 209 -15.38 -3.28 9.68
CA ARG A 209 -15.22 -2.85 8.29
C ARG A 209 -13.97 -3.45 7.63
N HIS A 210 -12.93 -3.70 8.42
CA HIS A 210 -11.71 -4.34 7.93
C HIS A 210 -11.65 -5.85 8.16
N GLU A 211 -12.78 -6.49 8.45
CA GLU A 211 -12.82 -7.96 8.48
C GLU A 211 -12.47 -8.52 7.10
N GLY A 212 -11.45 -9.40 7.05
CA GLY A 212 -10.93 -9.96 5.80
C GLY A 212 -10.22 -8.96 4.89
N SER A 213 -9.75 -7.83 5.44
CA SER A 213 -8.91 -6.83 4.76
C SER A 213 -7.48 -6.88 5.31
N PRO A 214 -6.44 -6.60 4.49
CA PRO A 214 -5.07 -6.50 4.96
C PRO A 214 -4.86 -5.34 5.94
N ILE A 215 -5.72 -4.32 5.93
CA ILE A 215 -5.65 -3.16 6.83
C ILE A 215 -5.84 -3.56 8.30
N ARG A 216 -6.66 -4.57 8.57
CA ARG A 216 -6.98 -4.98 9.94
C ARG A 216 -5.75 -5.28 10.80
N ARG A 217 -4.67 -5.78 10.19
CA ARG A 217 -3.47 -6.23 10.92
C ARG A 217 -2.67 -5.13 11.60
N ILE A 218 -2.80 -3.86 11.15
CA ILE A 218 -2.06 -2.76 11.79
C ILE A 218 -2.66 -2.36 13.16
N GLY A 219 -3.92 -2.74 13.41
CA GLY A 219 -4.65 -2.37 14.62
C GLY A 219 -5.18 -0.93 14.60
N TYR A 220 -6.15 -0.67 15.48
CA TYR A 220 -6.85 0.61 15.52
C TYR A 220 -5.94 1.77 15.96
N GLN A 221 -4.97 1.52 16.84
CA GLN A 221 -4.05 2.55 17.30
C GLN A 221 -3.16 3.08 16.17
N ALA A 222 -2.54 2.20 15.38
CA ALA A 222 -1.73 2.62 14.23
C ALA A 222 -2.58 3.29 13.15
N TRP A 223 -3.81 2.81 12.95
CA TRP A 223 -4.78 3.45 12.06
C TRP A 223 -5.07 4.90 12.47
N GLN A 224 -5.39 5.15 13.76
CA GLN A 224 -5.61 6.51 14.27
C GLN A 224 -4.37 7.39 14.17
N ARG A 225 -3.17 6.82 14.46
CA ARG A 225 -1.90 7.51 14.29
C ARG A 225 -1.70 8.01 12.85
N ASN A 226 -1.93 7.16 11.87
CA ASN A 226 -1.78 7.50 10.46
C ASN A 226 -2.81 8.56 10.03
N LEU A 227 -4.06 8.43 10.49
CA LEU A 227 -5.11 9.41 10.23
C LEU A 227 -4.77 10.78 10.85
N ALA A 228 -4.23 10.83 12.05
CA ALA A 228 -3.81 12.08 12.68
C ALA A 228 -2.76 12.81 11.84
N VAL A 229 -1.80 12.09 11.23
CA VAL A 229 -0.83 12.68 10.30
C VAL A 229 -1.52 13.22 9.04
N GLY A 230 -2.40 12.43 8.42
CA GLY A 230 -3.15 12.88 7.23
C GLY A 230 -4.01 14.13 7.52
N MET A 231 -4.71 14.15 8.65
CA MET A 231 -5.51 15.29 9.09
C MET A 231 -4.66 16.54 9.38
N GLY A 232 -3.49 16.35 10.00
CA GLY A 232 -2.53 17.43 10.22
C GLY A 232 -2.01 18.02 8.91
N ASN A 233 -1.77 17.21 7.91
CA ASN A 233 -1.41 17.68 6.56
C ASN A 233 -2.57 18.40 5.87
N ALA A 234 -3.81 17.94 6.06
CA ALA A 234 -5.00 18.64 5.57
C ALA A 234 -5.14 20.04 6.19
N LEU A 235 -4.85 20.19 7.50
CA LEU A 235 -4.88 21.50 8.16
C LEU A 235 -3.84 22.49 7.58
N ARG A 236 -2.69 21.99 7.16
CA ARG A 236 -1.59 22.80 6.57
C ARG A 236 -1.81 23.10 5.09
N SER A 237 -2.67 22.35 4.43
CA SER A 237 -2.91 22.50 2.99
C SER A 237 -3.66 23.82 2.68
N ALA A 238 -3.16 24.55 1.69
CA ALA A 238 -3.87 25.71 1.13
C ALA A 238 -5.13 25.30 0.33
N LYS A 239 -5.21 24.03 -0.09
CA LYS A 239 -6.37 23.49 -0.81
C LYS A 239 -7.55 23.14 0.12
N THR A 240 -7.36 23.14 1.44
CA THR A 240 -8.42 22.82 2.42
C THR A 240 -9.19 24.08 2.79
N SER A 241 -10.52 24.03 2.69
CA SER A 241 -11.39 25.15 3.05
C SER A 241 -11.32 25.48 4.55
N ALA A 242 -11.65 26.72 4.93
CA ALA A 242 -11.70 27.12 6.34
C ALA A 242 -12.72 26.29 7.13
N SER A 243 -13.84 25.92 6.52
CA SER A 243 -14.87 25.05 7.12
C SER A 243 -14.33 23.66 7.40
N ASP A 244 -13.63 23.04 6.42
CA ASP A 244 -13.03 21.72 6.60
C ASP A 244 -11.93 21.73 7.66
N LYS A 245 -11.09 22.78 7.68
CA LYS A 245 -10.08 22.96 8.72
C LYS A 245 -10.71 23.01 10.12
N ALA A 246 -11.77 23.79 10.28
CA ALA A 246 -12.49 23.88 11.55
C ALA A 246 -13.08 22.52 11.98
N SER A 247 -13.67 21.78 11.05
CA SER A 247 -14.21 20.44 11.28
C SER A 247 -13.12 19.44 11.69
N ILE A 248 -11.97 19.45 10.98
CA ILE A 248 -10.80 18.60 11.28
C ILE A 248 -10.23 18.92 12.67
N GLN A 249 -10.05 20.22 12.98
CA GLN A 249 -9.56 20.63 14.31
C GLN A 249 -10.51 20.20 15.43
N GLY A 250 -11.81 20.36 15.25
CA GLY A 250 -12.83 19.91 16.19
C GLY A 250 -12.77 18.40 16.42
N ALA A 251 -12.72 17.63 15.35
CA ALA A 251 -12.65 16.17 15.41
C ALA A 251 -11.38 15.65 16.11
N LEU A 252 -10.22 16.26 15.86
CA LEU A 252 -8.97 15.92 16.55
C LEU A 252 -9.04 16.24 18.04
N LYS A 253 -9.52 17.45 18.41
CA LYS A 253 -9.64 17.88 19.82
C LYS A 253 -10.58 16.98 20.62
N THR A 254 -11.68 16.52 20.02
CA THR A 254 -12.67 15.67 20.70
C THR A 254 -12.07 14.33 21.19
N LYS A 255 -11.08 13.77 20.47
CA LYS A 255 -10.47 12.49 20.84
C LYS A 255 -9.19 12.64 21.71
N LEU A 256 -8.67 13.84 21.90
CA LEU A 256 -7.36 14.11 22.50
C LEU A 256 -7.17 13.45 23.89
N GLU A 257 -8.22 13.43 24.70
CA GLU A 257 -8.16 12.91 26.08
C GLU A 257 -8.49 11.41 26.17
N THR A 258 -8.95 10.79 25.07
CA THR A 258 -9.41 9.39 25.08
C THR A 258 -8.49 8.43 24.33
N VAL A 259 -7.54 8.95 23.57
CA VAL A 259 -6.63 8.14 22.75
C VAL A 259 -5.36 7.77 23.51
N SER A 260 -4.62 6.79 22.96
CA SER A 260 -3.32 6.39 23.51
C SER A 260 -2.27 7.51 23.42
N PRO A 261 -1.20 7.46 24.25
CA PRO A 261 -0.11 8.44 24.18
C PRO A 261 0.50 8.57 22.78
N LEU A 262 0.61 7.47 22.03
CA LEU A 262 1.11 7.47 20.66
C LEU A 262 0.22 8.30 19.74
N VAL A 263 -1.08 8.10 19.79
CA VAL A 263 -2.04 8.85 18.96
C VAL A 263 -2.11 10.31 19.39
N LYS A 264 -2.10 10.56 20.72
CA LYS A 264 -2.09 11.93 21.28
C LYS A 264 -0.92 12.75 20.76
N GLU A 265 0.29 12.21 20.77
CA GLU A 265 1.48 12.86 20.21
C GLU A 265 1.29 13.31 18.76
N HIS A 266 0.64 12.46 17.94
CA HIS A 266 0.37 12.78 16.53
C HIS A 266 -0.77 13.79 16.35
N ILE A 267 -1.77 13.80 17.25
CA ILE A 267 -2.79 14.84 17.31
C ILE A 267 -2.16 16.19 17.71
N ASP A 268 -1.30 16.19 18.75
CA ASP A 268 -0.61 17.41 19.19
C ASP A 268 0.23 17.99 18.04
N TRP A 269 0.95 17.15 17.30
CA TRP A 269 1.65 17.57 16.08
C TRP A 269 0.68 18.09 15.01
N ALA A 270 -0.46 17.42 14.79
CA ALA A 270 -1.44 17.84 13.78
C ALA A 270 -2.00 19.23 14.10
N LEU A 271 -2.23 19.53 15.37
CA LEU A 271 -2.80 20.80 15.84
C LEU A 271 -1.75 21.91 16.06
N SER A 272 -0.46 21.60 16.02
CA SER A 272 0.60 22.61 16.19
C SER A 272 0.62 23.57 15.00
N GLU A 273 0.76 24.87 15.28
CA GLU A 273 0.81 25.94 14.27
C GLU A 273 2.21 26.08 13.63
N ASN A 274 3.23 25.52 14.26
CA ASN A 274 4.63 25.69 13.88
C ASN A 274 5.23 24.36 13.37
N ILE A 275 5.25 24.20 12.06
CA ILE A 275 6.31 23.50 11.33
C ILE A 275 6.40 24.05 9.92
#